data_a2377d4605ddc105247441a3724c41e8
#
_entry.id   a2377d4605ddc105247441a3724c41e8
#
_cell.length_a   1.000
_cell.length_b   1.000
_cell.length_c   1.000
_cell.angle_alpha   90.00
_cell.angle_beta   90.00
_cell.angle_gamma   90.00
#
_symmetry.space_group_name_H-M   'P 1'
#
loop_
_entity.id
_entity.type
_entity.pdbx_description
1 polymer ?
#
loop_
_entity_poly.entity_id
_entity_poly.type
_entity_poly.pdbx_seq_one_letter_code
_entity_poly.pdbx_strand_id
1 'polypeptide(L)'
;MLLIGILLLVAVLTWGIWTYNRFIRLRNQVNEAWAGIDVQLQRRYDLVPNLLATVKGYTKHESGVLERVTRLRGGAQLGVNERADQESGLSRSIGRLFAVAEDYPDLKASEGFQQLHESLVEIEEHLQFARRYYNGSVRDNNNLVEGFPSMLVARLFGFRSAEFFEIELASQRTAPEVSLEAR
;
A
#
# COMPACT_ATOMS: atom_id res chain seq x y z
N MET A 1 33.38 -34.63 -26.83
CA MET A 1 32.85 -34.66 -25.46
C MET A 1 33.27 -33.45 -24.62
N LEU A 2 34.57 -33.13 -24.57
CA LEU A 2 35.09 -32.00 -23.77
C LEU A 2 34.53 -30.63 -24.19
N LEU A 3 34.44 -30.33 -25.50
CA LEU A 3 33.85 -29.10 -26.04
C LEU A 3 32.35 -28.93 -25.65
N ILE A 4 31.57 -30.00 -25.68
CA ILE A 4 30.17 -29.99 -25.29
C ILE A 4 30.05 -29.68 -23.77
N GLY A 5 30.92 -30.26 -22.95
CA GLY A 5 30.95 -29.99 -21.51
C GLY A 5 31.28 -28.53 -21.21
N ILE A 6 32.24 -27.94 -21.91
CA ILE A 6 32.58 -26.50 -21.77
C ILE A 6 31.43 -25.61 -22.20
N LEU A 7 30.78 -25.92 -23.32
CA LEU A 7 29.61 -25.14 -23.80
C LEU A 7 28.46 -25.17 -22.78
N LEU A 8 28.14 -26.32 -22.22
CA LEU A 8 27.12 -26.47 -21.18
C LEU A 8 27.48 -25.67 -19.92
N LEU A 9 28.73 -25.72 -19.48
CA LEU A 9 29.18 -24.95 -18.33
C LEU A 9 29.02 -23.44 -18.57
N VAL A 10 29.47 -22.96 -19.74
CA VAL A 10 29.32 -21.53 -20.11
C VAL A 10 27.85 -21.12 -20.16
N ALA A 11 26.96 -21.94 -20.71
CA ALA A 11 25.53 -21.69 -20.77
C ALA A 11 24.92 -21.59 -19.36
N VAL A 12 25.27 -22.50 -18.45
CA VAL A 12 24.78 -22.48 -17.05
C VAL A 12 25.29 -21.22 -16.32
N LEU A 13 26.54 -20.86 -16.48
CA LEU A 13 27.13 -19.67 -15.86
C LEU A 13 26.45 -18.40 -16.38
N THR A 14 26.27 -18.28 -17.70
CA THR A 14 25.60 -17.11 -18.33
C THR A 14 24.15 -16.99 -17.84
N TRP A 15 23.43 -18.11 -17.80
CA TRP A 15 22.08 -18.15 -17.26
C TRP A 15 22.03 -17.73 -15.77
N GLY A 16 22.98 -18.21 -14.97
CA GLY A 16 23.09 -17.86 -13.55
C GLY A 16 23.32 -16.36 -13.34
N ILE A 17 24.23 -15.75 -14.09
CA ILE A 17 24.52 -14.31 -14.05
C ILE A 17 23.27 -13.50 -14.47
N TRP A 18 22.61 -13.90 -15.55
CA TRP A 18 21.40 -13.24 -16.04
C TRP A 18 20.26 -13.29 -14.99
N THR A 19 20.06 -14.47 -14.39
CA THR A 19 19.05 -14.69 -13.35
C THR A 19 19.36 -13.86 -12.10
N TYR A 20 20.64 -13.82 -11.66
CA TYR A 20 21.07 -12.98 -10.55
C TYR A 20 20.76 -11.49 -10.80
N ASN A 21 21.14 -10.98 -11.97
CA ASN A 21 20.84 -9.58 -12.34
C ASN A 21 19.35 -9.29 -12.42
N ARG A 22 18.52 -10.27 -12.78
CA ARG A 22 17.07 -10.17 -12.77
C ARG A 22 16.54 -10.05 -11.33
N PHE A 23 17.07 -10.81 -10.37
CA PHE A 23 16.75 -10.67 -8.95
C PHE A 23 17.06 -9.27 -8.43
N ILE A 24 18.24 -8.74 -8.74
CA ILE A 24 18.63 -7.38 -8.32
C ILE A 24 17.64 -6.34 -8.85
N ARG A 25 17.25 -6.45 -10.11
CA ARG A 25 16.27 -5.52 -10.72
C ARG A 25 14.91 -5.60 -10.02
N LEU A 26 14.37 -6.79 -9.82
CA LEU A 26 13.07 -6.96 -9.17
C LEU A 26 13.10 -6.50 -7.72
N ARG A 27 14.16 -6.77 -6.97
CA ARG A 27 14.32 -6.25 -5.60
C ARG A 27 14.33 -4.72 -5.57
N ASN A 28 15.06 -4.09 -6.50
CA ASN A 28 15.08 -2.63 -6.59
C ASN A 28 13.72 -2.08 -6.99
N GLN A 29 13.00 -2.74 -7.89
CA GLN A 29 11.63 -2.38 -8.28
C GLN A 29 10.65 -2.46 -7.09
N VAL A 30 10.75 -3.49 -6.24
CA VAL A 30 9.95 -3.58 -5.01
C VAL A 30 10.25 -2.41 -4.08
N ASN A 31 11.54 -2.07 -3.87
CA ASN A 31 11.93 -0.94 -3.03
C ASN A 31 11.45 0.41 -3.59
N GLU A 32 11.54 0.62 -4.89
CA GLU A 32 11.04 1.82 -5.57
C GLU A 32 9.52 1.93 -5.44
N ALA A 33 8.81 0.84 -5.67
CA ALA A 33 7.37 0.78 -5.52
C ALA A 33 6.92 1.08 -4.08
N TRP A 34 7.67 0.59 -3.08
CA TRP A 34 7.45 0.92 -1.67
C TRP A 34 7.63 2.41 -1.38
N ALA A 35 8.70 3.02 -1.91
CA ALA A 35 8.92 4.46 -1.77
C ALA A 35 7.76 5.29 -2.36
N GLY A 36 7.12 4.80 -3.44
CA GLY A 36 5.92 5.40 -4.00
C GLY A 36 4.73 5.41 -3.02
N ILE A 37 4.54 4.33 -2.25
CA ILE A 37 3.55 4.27 -1.16
C ILE A 37 3.91 5.29 -0.07
N ASP A 38 5.16 5.30 0.39
CA ASP A 38 5.63 6.20 1.45
C ASP A 38 5.37 7.67 1.13
N VAL A 39 5.61 8.09 -0.11
CA VAL A 39 5.34 9.47 -0.54
C VAL A 39 3.87 9.83 -0.40
N GLN A 40 2.94 8.95 -0.77
CA GLN A 40 1.51 9.22 -0.66
C GLN A 40 1.04 9.21 0.81
N LEU A 41 1.58 8.31 1.62
CA LEU A 41 1.30 8.28 3.05
C LEU A 41 1.79 9.55 3.75
N GLN A 42 2.98 10.03 3.42
CA GLN A 42 3.52 11.28 3.98
C GLN A 42 2.62 12.46 3.61
N ARG A 43 2.22 12.60 2.34
CA ARG A 43 1.27 13.64 1.91
C ARG A 43 -0.03 13.59 2.70
N ARG A 44 -0.59 12.39 2.92
CA ARG A 44 -1.80 12.21 3.73
C ARG A 44 -1.57 12.69 5.17
N TYR A 45 -0.47 12.31 5.81
CA TYR A 45 -0.14 12.70 7.18
C TYR A 45 0.02 14.22 7.33
N ASP A 46 0.53 14.89 6.30
CA ASP A 46 0.71 16.34 6.30
C ASP A 46 -0.63 17.10 6.21
N LEU A 47 -1.66 16.51 5.58
CA LEU A 47 -3.00 17.13 5.48
C LEU A 47 -3.87 16.87 6.71
N VAL A 48 -3.66 15.79 7.45
CA VAL A 48 -4.48 15.42 8.62
C VAL A 48 -4.57 16.52 9.68
N PRO A 49 -3.49 17.22 10.08
CA PRO A 49 -3.59 18.32 11.06
C PRO A 49 -4.51 19.45 10.59
N ASN A 50 -4.44 19.81 9.32
CA ASN A 50 -5.25 20.87 8.74
C ASN A 50 -6.74 20.47 8.73
N LEU A 51 -7.03 19.20 8.38
CA LEU A 51 -8.39 18.65 8.46
C LEU A 51 -8.93 18.72 9.89
N LEU A 52 -8.12 18.27 10.87
CA LEU A 52 -8.50 18.31 12.28
C LEU A 52 -8.74 19.73 12.79
N ALA A 53 -7.90 20.70 12.40
CA ALA A 53 -8.04 22.10 12.77
C ALA A 53 -9.33 22.70 12.19
N THR A 54 -9.62 22.42 10.91
CA THR A 54 -10.82 22.88 10.22
C THR A 54 -12.07 22.32 10.89
N VAL A 55 -12.14 21.01 11.14
CA VAL A 55 -13.30 20.35 11.78
C VAL A 55 -13.52 20.86 13.20
N LYS A 56 -12.45 21.02 14.01
CA LYS A 56 -12.53 21.55 15.39
C LYS A 56 -13.18 22.93 15.47
N GLY A 57 -13.02 23.77 14.45
CA GLY A 57 -13.63 25.09 14.41
C GLY A 57 -15.16 25.06 14.37
N TYR A 58 -15.76 23.98 13.92
CA TYR A 58 -17.20 23.82 13.71
C TYR A 58 -17.87 22.81 14.66
N THR A 59 -17.11 21.82 15.18
CA THR A 59 -17.64 20.74 16.02
C THR A 59 -17.24 20.92 17.49
N LYS A 60 -18.23 21.11 18.40
CA LYS A 60 -17.95 21.27 19.84
C LYS A 60 -17.88 19.96 20.63
N HIS A 61 -18.34 18.80 20.09
CA HIS A 61 -18.57 17.59 20.86
C HIS A 61 -17.92 16.30 20.29
N GLU A 62 -17.21 16.35 19.13
CA GLU A 62 -16.68 15.17 18.43
C GLU A 62 -15.22 14.81 18.84
N SER A 63 -14.90 14.87 20.14
CA SER A 63 -13.53 14.64 20.65
C SER A 63 -12.98 13.24 20.33
N GLY A 64 -13.83 12.20 20.32
CA GLY A 64 -13.41 10.80 20.15
C GLY A 64 -12.85 10.46 18.76
N VAL A 65 -13.42 11.03 17.68
CA VAL A 65 -12.94 10.79 16.31
C VAL A 65 -11.63 11.53 16.09
N LEU A 66 -11.55 12.79 16.55
CA LEU A 66 -10.36 13.62 16.46
C LEU A 66 -9.15 13.01 17.19
N GLU A 67 -9.35 12.45 18.38
CA GLU A 67 -8.31 11.79 19.16
C GLU A 67 -7.79 10.52 18.47
N ARG A 68 -8.69 9.74 17.85
CA ARG A 68 -8.32 8.50 17.12
C ARG A 68 -7.48 8.81 15.88
N VAL A 69 -7.85 9.82 15.10
CA VAL A 69 -7.06 10.26 13.92
C VAL A 69 -5.67 10.72 14.35
N THR A 70 -5.57 11.47 15.47
CA THR A 70 -4.29 11.93 16.01
C THR A 70 -3.40 10.78 16.44
N ARG A 71 -3.94 9.73 17.06
CA ARG A 71 -3.19 8.53 17.51
C ARG A 71 -2.66 7.70 16.35
N LEU A 72 -3.37 7.62 15.24
CA LEU A 72 -3.00 6.80 14.07
C LEU A 72 -1.93 7.47 13.18
N ARG A 73 -1.51 8.69 13.49
CA ARG A 73 -0.53 9.48 12.71
C ARG A 73 0.92 9.01 12.86
N GLY A 74 1.25 8.16 13.83
CA GLY A 74 2.65 7.85 14.17
C GLY A 74 3.04 6.41 13.82
N GLY A 75 3.91 6.17 12.83
CA GLY A 75 4.35 4.82 12.50
C GLY A 75 5.48 4.69 11.49
N ALA A 76 6.49 5.55 11.52
CA ALA A 76 7.59 5.56 10.54
C ALA A 76 8.50 4.31 10.52
N GLN A 77 8.37 3.37 11.47
CA GLN A 77 9.25 2.18 11.61
C GLN A 77 8.47 0.85 11.70
N LEU A 78 7.24 0.82 11.19
CA LEU A 78 6.41 -0.39 11.20
C LEU A 78 6.74 -1.30 10.01
N GLY A 79 6.58 -2.62 10.17
CA GLY A 79 6.59 -3.58 9.08
C GLY A 79 5.47 -3.32 8.06
N VAL A 80 5.56 -3.96 6.88
CA VAL A 80 4.60 -3.74 5.78
C VAL A 80 3.16 -3.98 6.23
N ASN A 81 2.90 -5.09 6.92
CA ASN A 81 1.56 -5.48 7.37
C ASN A 81 1.03 -4.58 8.48
N GLU A 82 1.86 -4.26 9.49
CA GLU A 82 1.49 -3.34 10.58
C GLU A 82 1.15 -1.95 10.04
N ARG A 83 1.88 -1.50 9.01
CA ARG A 83 1.62 -0.23 8.35
C ARG A 83 0.32 -0.27 7.54
N ALA A 84 0.03 -1.38 6.88
CA ALA A 84 -1.23 -1.58 6.17
C ALA A 84 -2.45 -1.50 7.12
N ASP A 85 -2.36 -2.12 8.30
CA ASP A 85 -3.40 -2.08 9.33
C ASP A 85 -3.61 -0.66 9.88
N GLN A 86 -2.52 0.05 10.17
CA GLN A 86 -2.56 1.43 10.63
C GLN A 86 -3.24 2.34 9.60
N GLU A 87 -2.87 2.22 8.32
CA GLU A 87 -3.45 2.99 7.23
C GLU A 87 -4.93 2.67 7.01
N SER A 88 -5.34 1.41 7.17
CA SER A 88 -6.74 1.01 7.16
C SER A 88 -7.54 1.68 8.28
N GLY A 89 -6.95 1.80 9.46
CA GLY A 89 -7.52 2.51 10.60
C GLY A 89 -7.67 4.00 10.35
N LEU A 90 -6.65 4.63 9.76
CA LEU A 90 -6.64 6.05 9.42
C LEU A 90 -7.68 6.36 8.33
N SER A 91 -7.74 5.59 7.24
CA SER A 91 -8.74 5.76 6.18
C SER A 91 -10.15 5.68 6.70
N ARG A 92 -10.46 4.70 7.58
CA ARG A 92 -11.78 4.60 8.24
C ARG A 92 -12.09 5.80 9.12
N SER A 93 -11.09 6.34 9.81
CA SER A 93 -11.27 7.48 10.71
C SER A 93 -11.48 8.77 9.94
N ILE A 94 -10.77 8.99 8.83
CA ILE A 94 -10.98 10.11 7.90
C ILE A 94 -12.37 10.02 7.27
N GLY A 95 -12.81 8.83 6.81
CA GLY A 95 -14.15 8.63 6.27
C GLY A 95 -15.26 8.98 7.28
N ARG A 96 -15.06 8.65 8.57
CA ARG A 96 -16.00 9.06 9.63
C ARG A 96 -16.02 10.56 9.84
N LEU A 97 -14.89 11.27 9.74
CA LEU A 97 -14.86 12.73 9.83
C LEU A 97 -15.65 13.37 8.70
N PHE A 98 -15.58 12.85 7.49
CA PHE A 98 -16.38 13.32 6.37
C PHE A 98 -17.87 13.05 6.57
N ALA A 99 -18.24 11.88 7.11
CA ALA A 99 -19.62 11.55 7.45
C ALA A 99 -20.18 12.51 8.53
N VAL A 100 -19.39 12.82 9.56
CA VAL A 100 -19.78 13.81 10.58
C VAL A 100 -19.96 15.21 9.98
N ALA A 101 -19.12 15.61 9.02
CA ALA A 101 -19.23 16.92 8.38
C ALA A 101 -20.55 17.11 7.59
N GLU A 102 -21.23 16.02 7.23
CA GLU A 102 -22.57 16.10 6.59
C GLU A 102 -23.64 16.72 7.51
N ASP A 103 -23.47 16.57 8.83
CA ASP A 103 -24.37 17.16 9.82
C ASP A 103 -24.08 18.65 10.10
N TYR A 104 -22.99 19.19 9.51
CA TYR A 104 -22.55 20.58 9.68
C TYR A 104 -22.49 21.31 8.33
N PRO A 105 -23.60 21.91 7.84
CA PRO A 105 -23.68 22.55 6.52
C PRO A 105 -22.64 23.66 6.31
N ASP A 106 -22.34 24.45 7.35
CA ASP A 106 -21.37 25.54 7.28
C ASP A 106 -19.94 25.02 7.11
N LEU A 107 -19.58 23.89 7.74
CA LEU A 107 -18.31 23.21 7.55
C LEU A 107 -18.21 22.67 6.12
N LYS A 108 -19.24 21.96 5.66
CA LYS A 108 -19.30 21.38 4.32
C LYS A 108 -19.20 22.43 3.21
N ALA A 109 -19.75 23.62 3.44
CA ALA A 109 -19.70 24.74 2.50
C ALA A 109 -18.38 25.53 2.57
N SER A 110 -17.53 25.29 3.57
CA SER A 110 -16.25 26.02 3.67
C SER A 110 -15.27 25.58 2.58
N GLU A 111 -14.68 26.55 1.88
CA GLU A 111 -13.73 26.30 0.79
C GLU A 111 -12.53 25.48 1.26
N GLY A 112 -11.99 25.79 2.45
CA GLY A 112 -10.86 25.06 3.01
C GLY A 112 -11.15 23.59 3.30
N PHE A 113 -12.37 23.25 3.73
CA PHE A 113 -12.79 21.86 3.93
C PHE A 113 -12.94 21.12 2.60
N GLN A 114 -13.52 21.76 1.58
CA GLN A 114 -13.67 21.17 0.25
C GLN A 114 -12.32 20.88 -0.40
N GLN A 115 -11.37 21.82 -0.35
CA GLN A 115 -10.01 21.62 -0.87
C GLN A 115 -9.27 20.48 -0.16
N LEU A 116 -9.42 20.35 1.17
CA LEU A 116 -8.85 19.25 1.94
C LEU A 116 -9.49 17.91 1.58
N HIS A 117 -10.80 17.87 1.38
CA HIS A 117 -11.53 16.69 0.94
C HIS A 117 -11.04 16.21 -0.43
N GLU A 118 -11.01 17.11 -1.42
CA GLU A 118 -10.53 16.81 -2.77
C GLU A 118 -9.07 16.29 -2.75
N SER A 119 -8.19 16.97 -2.00
CA SER A 119 -6.79 16.55 -1.87
C SER A 119 -6.65 15.15 -1.23
N LEU A 120 -7.47 14.83 -0.23
CA LEU A 120 -7.44 13.50 0.42
C LEU A 120 -8.02 12.41 -0.49
N VAL A 121 -9.03 12.72 -1.31
CA VAL A 121 -9.55 11.80 -2.34
C VAL A 121 -8.49 11.51 -3.39
N GLU A 122 -7.81 12.53 -3.90
CA GLU A 122 -6.71 12.39 -4.86
C GLU A 122 -5.56 11.51 -4.29
N ILE A 123 -5.16 11.76 -3.05
CA ILE A 123 -4.14 10.96 -2.38
C ILE A 123 -4.58 9.50 -2.24
N GLU A 124 -5.85 9.22 -1.90
CA GLU A 124 -6.36 7.86 -1.80
C GLU A 124 -6.30 7.12 -3.15
N GLU A 125 -6.66 7.79 -4.24
CA GLU A 125 -6.53 7.24 -5.59
C GLU A 125 -5.08 6.92 -5.94
N HIS A 126 -4.15 7.86 -5.72
CA HIS A 126 -2.72 7.64 -5.95
C HIS A 126 -2.17 6.51 -5.07
N LEU A 127 -2.62 6.41 -3.82
CA LEU A 127 -2.23 5.34 -2.91
C LEU A 127 -2.72 3.98 -3.40
N GLN A 128 -3.93 3.88 -3.94
CA GLN A 128 -4.44 2.65 -4.54
C GLN A 128 -3.62 2.22 -5.77
N PHE A 129 -3.17 3.18 -6.61
CA PHE A 129 -2.27 2.89 -7.74
C PHE A 129 -0.91 2.41 -7.25
N ALA A 130 -0.30 3.10 -6.27
CA ALA A 130 0.99 2.73 -5.70
C ALA A 130 0.96 1.33 -5.08
N ARG A 131 -0.11 0.97 -4.37
CA ARG A 131 -0.32 -0.38 -3.80
C ARG A 131 -0.39 -1.46 -4.87
N ARG A 132 -1.17 -1.24 -5.94
CA ARG A 132 -1.26 -2.19 -7.05
C ARG A 132 0.09 -2.41 -7.70
N TYR A 133 0.86 -1.33 -7.90
CA TYR A 133 2.20 -1.41 -8.47
C TYR A 133 3.16 -2.15 -7.54
N TYR A 134 3.15 -1.85 -6.23
CA TYR A 134 3.94 -2.54 -5.23
C TYR A 134 3.62 -4.04 -5.19
N ASN A 135 2.35 -4.40 -5.06
CA ASN A 135 1.93 -5.81 -5.00
C ASN A 135 2.24 -6.56 -6.29
N GLY A 136 2.16 -5.91 -7.44
CA GLY A 136 2.63 -6.44 -8.72
C GLY A 136 4.12 -6.75 -8.71
N SER A 137 4.94 -5.79 -8.22
CA SER A 137 6.39 -5.95 -8.10
C SER A 137 6.78 -7.06 -7.11
N VAL A 138 6.08 -7.15 -5.98
CA VAL A 138 6.24 -8.23 -4.98
C VAL A 138 5.93 -9.58 -5.61
N ARG A 139 4.80 -9.70 -6.32
CA ARG A 139 4.42 -10.96 -7.00
C ARG A 139 5.49 -11.39 -8.00
N ASP A 140 6.02 -10.47 -8.81
CA ASP A 140 7.03 -10.79 -9.82
C ASP A 140 8.36 -11.21 -9.17
N ASN A 141 8.75 -10.57 -8.05
CA ASN A 141 9.88 -10.98 -7.24
C ASN A 141 9.66 -12.38 -6.65
N ASN A 142 8.51 -12.64 -6.01
CA ASN A 142 8.22 -13.90 -5.35
C ASN A 142 8.14 -15.06 -6.35
N ASN A 143 7.52 -14.83 -7.51
CA ASN A 143 7.52 -15.82 -8.60
C ASN A 143 8.93 -16.22 -9.05
N LEU A 144 9.86 -15.27 -9.09
CA LEU A 144 11.25 -15.57 -9.45
C LEU A 144 11.99 -16.29 -8.29
N VAL A 145 11.72 -15.93 -7.03
CA VAL A 145 12.31 -16.58 -5.83
C VAL A 145 11.86 -18.03 -5.70
N GLU A 146 10.59 -18.31 -5.96
CA GLU A 146 9.96 -19.61 -5.72
C GLU A 146 9.96 -20.52 -6.96
N GLY A 147 10.09 -19.92 -8.16
CA GLY A 147 10.03 -20.63 -9.42
C GLY A 147 11.30 -21.47 -9.70
N PHE A 148 11.10 -22.65 -10.32
CA PHE A 148 12.23 -23.46 -10.84
C PHE A 148 12.59 -22.99 -12.26
N PRO A 149 13.86 -22.88 -12.61
CA PRO A 149 15.07 -23.22 -11.84
C PRO A 149 15.66 -22.05 -11.03
N SER A 150 15.08 -20.83 -11.09
CA SER A 150 15.59 -19.61 -10.46
C SER A 150 15.69 -19.70 -8.93
N MET A 151 14.86 -20.52 -8.28
CA MET A 151 14.92 -20.79 -6.84
C MET A 151 16.31 -21.29 -6.38
N LEU A 152 17.07 -21.96 -7.25
CA LEU A 152 18.43 -22.42 -6.91
C LEU A 152 19.38 -21.23 -6.73
N VAL A 153 19.27 -20.24 -7.62
CA VAL A 153 20.02 -18.98 -7.52
C VAL A 153 19.55 -18.18 -6.30
N ALA A 154 18.23 -18.12 -6.08
CA ALA A 154 17.66 -17.42 -4.92
C ALA A 154 18.22 -17.95 -3.60
N ARG A 155 18.24 -19.28 -3.41
CA ARG A 155 18.79 -19.94 -2.21
C ARG A 155 20.29 -19.71 -2.05
N LEU A 156 21.04 -19.79 -3.15
CA LEU A 156 22.51 -19.63 -3.14
C LEU A 156 22.92 -18.21 -2.71
N PHE A 157 22.20 -17.18 -3.18
CA PHE A 157 22.52 -15.77 -2.93
C PHE A 157 21.63 -15.10 -1.86
N GLY A 158 20.75 -15.86 -1.20
CA GLY A 158 19.95 -15.38 -0.09
C GLY A 158 18.81 -14.41 -0.49
N PHE A 159 18.31 -14.47 -1.73
CA PHE A 159 17.10 -13.74 -2.11
C PHE A 159 15.88 -14.36 -1.44
N ARG A 160 14.97 -13.47 -0.97
CA ARG A 160 13.78 -13.87 -0.22
C ARG A 160 12.54 -13.28 -0.84
N SER A 161 11.40 -13.94 -0.59
CA SER A 161 10.08 -13.41 -0.91
C SER A 161 9.81 -12.15 -0.09
N ALA A 162 9.15 -11.18 -0.71
CA ALA A 162 8.69 -9.95 -0.07
C ALA A 162 7.23 -10.09 0.36
N GLU A 163 6.81 -9.30 1.35
CA GLU A 163 5.45 -9.28 1.86
C GLU A 163 4.55 -8.38 1.00
N PHE A 164 3.28 -8.80 0.81
CA PHE A 164 2.28 -7.98 0.15
C PHE A 164 1.76 -6.89 1.08
N PHE A 165 1.42 -5.75 0.50
CA PHE A 165 0.74 -4.68 1.22
C PHE A 165 -0.78 -4.91 1.14
N GLU A 166 -1.34 -5.61 2.14
CA GLU A 166 -2.77 -5.94 2.22
C GLU A 166 -3.47 -4.98 3.17
N ILE A 167 -4.46 -4.23 2.66
CA ILE A 167 -5.39 -3.49 3.52
C ILE A 167 -6.66 -4.32 3.65
N GLU A 168 -6.96 -4.75 4.86
CA GLU A 168 -8.24 -5.34 5.19
C GLU A 168 -9.37 -4.30 5.17
N LEU A 169 -9.89 -4.01 3.98
CA LEU A 169 -11.23 -3.46 3.88
C LEU A 169 -12.20 -4.62 4.13
N ALA A 170 -12.66 -4.76 5.36
CA ALA A 170 -13.62 -5.81 5.76
C ALA A 170 -14.87 -5.86 4.85
N SER A 171 -15.20 -4.74 4.21
CA SER A 171 -16.29 -4.63 3.23
C SER A 171 -16.03 -5.34 1.89
N GLN A 172 -14.78 -5.69 1.57
CA GLN A 172 -14.44 -6.36 0.31
C GLN A 172 -14.40 -7.89 0.42
N ARG A 173 -14.43 -8.44 1.64
CA ARG A 173 -14.45 -9.90 1.88
C ARG A 173 -15.85 -10.49 1.96
N THR A 174 -16.89 -9.69 2.19
CA THR A 174 -18.28 -10.14 2.11
C THR A 174 -18.77 -10.02 0.68
N ALA A 175 -18.86 -11.15 -0.01
CA ALA A 175 -19.61 -11.21 -1.26
C ALA A 175 -21.05 -10.71 -0.97
N PRO A 176 -21.63 -9.84 -1.83
CA PRO A 176 -23.03 -9.45 -1.66
C PRO A 176 -23.89 -10.72 -1.72
N GLU A 177 -24.70 -10.96 -0.69
CA GLU A 177 -25.73 -11.99 -0.76
C GLU A 177 -26.74 -11.59 -1.84
N VAL A 178 -26.63 -12.20 -3.00
CA VAL A 178 -27.64 -12.09 -4.05
C VAL A 178 -28.77 -13.01 -3.64
N SER A 179 -29.78 -12.49 -2.96
CA SER A 179 -31.06 -13.20 -2.78
C SER A 179 -31.79 -13.22 -4.13
N LEU A 180 -31.68 -14.35 -4.84
CA LEU A 180 -32.54 -14.66 -5.97
C LEU A 180 -33.91 -15.07 -5.40
N GLU A 181 -34.75 -14.11 -5.01
CA GLU A 181 -36.17 -14.37 -4.84
C GLU A 181 -36.76 -14.64 -6.23
N ALA A 182 -36.99 -15.92 -6.52
CA ALA A 182 -37.76 -16.34 -7.65
C ALA A 182 -39.20 -15.81 -7.51
N ARG A 183 -39.63 -15.02 -8.48
CA ARG A 183 -41.04 -14.65 -8.69
C ARG A 183 -41.68 -15.66 -9.60
#